data_85b545bb6b44ddc697b59bc403928372
#
_entry.id   85b545bb6b44ddc697b59bc403928372
#
_cell.length_a   1.000
_cell.length_b   1.000
_cell.length_c   1.000
_cell.angle_alpha   90.00
_cell.angle_beta   90.00
_cell.angle_gamma   90.00
#
_symmetry.space_group_name_H-M   'P 1'
#
loop_
_entity.id
_entity.type
_entity.pdbx_description
1 polymer ?
#
loop_
_entity_poly.entity_id
_entity_poly.type
_entity_poly.pdbx_seq_one_letter_code
_entity_poly.pdbx_strand_id
1 'polypeptide(L)'
;MTRAFAIAAPLAIVLGLSACAVDPNAPQRSSDADPNANRRQGAIAGGLIGAVAGAALDDDERLRGAIIGGALGAGGGAAIGNRLDRQEAALRSQLNSSVGIVNTGSELIVTLPQDILFETDSAALTGSLRSDLAALARSLNEFPQSTVDIIGHADNTGAAAYNQDLSARRAQAVSRTLANNGVSPARLRAFGRGEDEPVASNLTPQGRAQNRRVEIVIRPTA
;
A
#
# COMPACT_ATOMS: atom_id res chain seq x y z
N MET A 1 -14.47 16.99 70.80
CA MET A 1 -13.90 17.46 69.49
C MET A 1 -13.51 16.22 68.70
N THR A 2 -14.44 15.67 67.94
CA THR A 2 -14.28 14.41 67.20
C THR A 2 -14.32 14.75 65.70
N ARG A 3 -13.18 14.64 65.02
CA ARG A 3 -13.07 14.82 63.56
C ARG A 3 -13.41 13.51 62.86
N ALA A 4 -14.47 13.49 62.06
CA ALA A 4 -14.79 12.40 61.17
C ALA A 4 -13.94 12.47 59.91
N PHE A 5 -13.19 11.41 59.61
CA PHE A 5 -12.51 11.20 58.33
C PHE A 5 -13.48 10.57 57.35
N ALA A 6 -13.79 11.29 56.23
CA ALA A 6 -14.50 10.74 55.14
C ALA A 6 -13.54 9.99 54.19
N ILE A 7 -13.74 8.69 54.03
CA ILE A 7 -12.99 7.84 53.13
C ILE A 7 -13.68 7.93 51.75
N ALA A 8 -13.01 8.54 50.81
CA ALA A 8 -13.42 8.55 49.39
C ALA A 8 -12.97 7.23 48.74
N ALA A 9 -13.92 6.42 48.28
CA ALA A 9 -13.65 5.21 47.50
C ALA A 9 -13.37 5.56 46.05
N PRO A 10 -12.34 4.95 45.40
CA PRO A 10 -12.10 5.16 43.97
C PRO A 10 -13.10 4.36 43.15
N LEU A 11 -13.79 5.04 42.25
CA LEU A 11 -14.65 4.46 41.23
C LEU A 11 -13.78 3.78 40.16
N ALA A 12 -13.67 2.47 40.19
CA ALA A 12 -13.00 1.68 39.17
C ALA A 12 -13.90 1.61 37.93
N ILE A 13 -13.53 2.34 36.86
CA ILE A 13 -14.14 2.20 35.55
C ILE A 13 -13.57 0.92 34.92
N VAL A 14 -14.36 -0.15 34.91
CA VAL A 14 -14.06 -1.36 34.16
C VAL A 14 -14.42 -1.07 32.69
N LEU A 15 -13.43 -0.80 31.88
CA LEU A 15 -13.56 -0.84 30.40
C LEU A 15 -13.71 -2.31 29.99
N GLY A 16 -14.95 -2.73 29.76
CA GLY A 16 -15.25 -4.01 29.13
C GLY A 16 -14.76 -4.03 27.70
N LEU A 17 -13.61 -4.67 27.45
CA LEU A 17 -13.21 -5.12 26.13
C LEU A 17 -14.18 -6.25 25.72
N SER A 18 -15.22 -5.92 24.96
CA SER A 18 -15.99 -6.92 24.23
C SER A 18 -15.09 -7.52 23.16
N ALA A 19 -14.39 -8.60 23.49
CA ALA A 19 -13.79 -9.47 22.49
C ALA A 19 -14.92 -10.03 21.64
N CYS A 20 -15.04 -9.60 20.38
CA CYS A 20 -15.88 -10.28 19.40
C CYS A 20 -15.35 -11.71 19.27
N ALA A 21 -16.06 -12.66 19.87
CA ALA A 21 -15.82 -14.07 19.65
C ALA A 21 -16.06 -14.35 18.16
N VAL A 22 -14.99 -14.64 17.43
CA VAL A 22 -15.08 -15.14 16.06
C VAL A 22 -15.58 -16.58 16.16
N ASP A 23 -16.78 -16.83 15.65
CA ASP A 23 -17.34 -18.17 15.53
C ASP A 23 -16.53 -18.95 14.47
N PRO A 24 -15.79 -20.01 14.83
CA PRO A 24 -14.98 -20.76 13.88
C PRO A 24 -15.82 -21.56 12.87
N ASN A 25 -17.13 -21.57 13.01
CA ASN A 25 -18.06 -22.31 12.15
C ASN A 25 -18.95 -21.39 11.30
N ALA A 26 -18.70 -20.08 11.32
CA ALA A 26 -19.41 -19.17 10.43
C ALA A 26 -19.06 -19.49 8.97
N PRO A 27 -20.04 -19.65 8.08
CA PRO A 27 -19.76 -19.89 6.66
C PRO A 27 -18.92 -18.73 6.14
N GLN A 28 -17.70 -19.04 5.69
CA GLN A 28 -16.87 -18.07 4.98
C GLN A 28 -17.65 -17.64 3.75
N ARG A 29 -18.26 -16.46 3.82
CA ARG A 29 -18.78 -15.81 2.62
C ARG A 29 -17.56 -15.61 1.72
N SER A 30 -17.57 -16.36 0.61
CA SER A 30 -16.70 -16.08 -0.52
C SER A 30 -16.71 -14.55 -0.73
N SER A 31 -15.55 -13.95 -0.66
CA SER A 31 -15.37 -12.53 -0.91
C SER A 31 -15.64 -12.26 -2.39
N ASP A 32 -16.92 -12.19 -2.77
CA ASP A 32 -17.32 -11.34 -3.86
C ASP A 32 -16.81 -9.96 -3.45
N ALA A 33 -15.80 -9.45 -4.17
CA ALA A 33 -15.07 -8.27 -3.80
C ALA A 33 -16.07 -7.12 -3.60
N ASP A 34 -16.38 -6.81 -2.34
CA ASP A 34 -17.22 -5.65 -2.02
C ASP A 34 -16.52 -4.41 -2.58
N PRO A 35 -17.06 -3.77 -3.62
CA PRO A 35 -16.42 -2.61 -4.26
C PRO A 35 -16.19 -1.44 -3.30
N ASN A 36 -16.74 -1.51 -2.08
CA ASN A 36 -16.56 -0.51 -1.04
C ASN A 36 -15.63 -0.96 0.11
N ALA A 37 -15.01 -2.14 0.04
CA ALA A 37 -14.17 -2.67 1.11
C ALA A 37 -13.01 -1.71 1.44
N ASN A 38 -12.28 -1.25 0.44
CA ASN A 38 -11.15 -0.33 0.61
C ASN A 38 -11.59 1.07 1.06
N ARG A 39 -12.75 1.53 0.59
CA ARG A 39 -13.35 2.79 1.07
C ARG A 39 -13.66 2.73 2.56
N ARG A 40 -14.19 1.61 3.06
CA ARG A 40 -14.45 1.40 4.50
C ARG A 40 -13.15 1.33 5.29
N GLN A 41 -12.14 0.61 4.79
CA GLN A 41 -10.82 0.53 5.41
C GLN A 41 -10.13 1.90 5.45
N GLY A 42 -10.16 2.64 4.34
CA GLY A 42 -9.61 4.00 4.28
C GLY A 42 -10.31 4.97 5.23
N ALA A 43 -11.65 4.89 5.35
CA ALA A 43 -12.42 5.71 6.28
C ALA A 43 -12.10 5.37 7.76
N ILE A 44 -11.94 4.09 8.09
CA ILE A 44 -11.59 3.66 9.45
C ILE A 44 -10.17 4.10 9.79
N ALA A 45 -9.20 3.85 8.91
CA ALA A 45 -7.80 4.24 9.14
C ALA A 45 -7.64 5.76 9.24
N GLY A 46 -8.24 6.52 8.31
CA GLY A 46 -8.22 7.98 8.33
C GLY A 46 -8.92 8.57 9.55
N GLY A 47 -10.05 7.97 9.95
CA GLY A 47 -10.79 8.37 11.14
C GLY A 47 -10.00 8.18 12.42
N LEU A 48 -9.30 7.06 12.58
CA LEU A 48 -8.47 6.79 13.76
C LEU A 48 -7.26 7.73 13.83
N ILE A 49 -6.56 7.94 12.72
CA ILE A 49 -5.41 8.86 12.66
C ILE A 49 -5.87 10.29 12.95
N GLY A 50 -6.96 10.73 12.33
CA GLY A 50 -7.52 12.07 12.56
C GLY A 50 -7.99 12.29 13.99
N ALA A 51 -8.61 11.27 14.62
CA ALA A 51 -9.03 11.34 16.02
C ALA A 51 -7.83 11.46 16.98
N VAL A 52 -6.74 10.70 16.74
CA VAL A 52 -5.53 10.80 17.56
C VAL A 52 -4.86 12.17 17.38
N ALA A 53 -4.76 12.68 16.16
CA ALA A 53 -4.20 14.00 15.90
C ALA A 53 -5.05 15.12 16.52
N GLY A 54 -6.40 15.01 16.44
CA GLY A 54 -7.32 15.97 17.05
C GLY A 54 -7.32 15.93 18.59
N ALA A 55 -7.09 14.77 19.19
CA ALA A 55 -7.01 14.61 20.64
C ALA A 55 -5.69 15.13 21.25
N ALA A 56 -4.68 15.43 20.44
CA ALA A 56 -3.41 16.01 20.87
C ALA A 56 -3.49 17.54 21.14
N LEU A 57 -4.64 18.14 20.82
CA LEU A 57 -4.93 19.53 21.10
C LEU A 57 -5.53 19.68 22.51
N ASP A 58 -5.39 20.80 23.17
CA ASP A 58 -5.70 21.19 24.55
C ASP A 58 -6.70 20.34 25.37
N ASP A 59 -6.52 20.25 26.71
CA ASP A 59 -7.25 19.36 27.62
C ASP A 59 -8.78 19.57 27.64
N ASP A 60 -9.26 20.79 27.50
CA ASP A 60 -10.70 21.12 27.53
C ASP A 60 -11.40 20.96 26.17
N GLU A 61 -10.63 20.88 25.08
CA GLU A 61 -11.14 20.72 23.71
C GLU A 61 -10.84 19.36 23.08
N ARG A 62 -10.21 18.45 23.81
CA ARG A 62 -9.80 17.11 23.33
C ARG A 62 -10.93 16.33 22.66
N LEU A 63 -12.10 16.32 23.27
CA LEU A 63 -13.24 15.58 22.71
C LEU A 63 -13.73 16.21 21.40
N ARG A 64 -13.81 17.54 21.35
CA ARG A 64 -14.18 18.27 20.11
C ARG A 64 -13.13 18.09 19.03
N GLY A 65 -11.84 18.21 19.38
CA GLY A 65 -10.74 17.98 18.47
C GLY A 65 -10.70 16.56 17.93
N ALA A 66 -10.94 15.56 18.77
CA ALA A 66 -11.00 14.16 18.37
C ALA A 66 -12.20 13.87 17.44
N ILE A 67 -13.38 14.45 17.70
CA ILE A 67 -14.56 14.30 16.84
C ILE A 67 -14.34 14.97 15.48
N ILE A 68 -13.83 16.21 15.46
CA ILE A 68 -13.55 16.93 14.21
C ILE A 68 -12.43 16.26 13.42
N GLY A 69 -11.33 15.89 14.11
CA GLY A 69 -10.21 15.20 13.48
C GLY A 69 -10.59 13.83 12.95
N GLY A 70 -11.41 13.07 13.71
CA GLY A 70 -11.92 11.77 13.28
C GLY A 70 -12.83 11.87 12.07
N ALA A 71 -13.73 12.85 12.04
CA ALA A 71 -14.64 13.07 10.91
C ALA A 71 -13.90 13.51 9.64
N LEU A 72 -12.93 14.42 9.77
CA LEU A 72 -12.10 14.87 8.65
C LEU A 72 -11.19 13.74 8.14
N GLY A 73 -10.59 12.98 9.06
CA GLY A 73 -9.75 11.84 8.71
C GLY A 73 -10.54 10.72 8.02
N ALA A 74 -11.75 10.40 8.51
CA ALA A 74 -12.62 9.42 7.87
C ALA A 74 -13.09 9.87 6.47
N GLY A 75 -13.41 11.15 6.30
CA GLY A 75 -13.80 11.71 5.01
C GLY A 75 -12.64 11.69 4.00
N GLY A 76 -11.45 12.09 4.42
CA GLY A 76 -10.23 12.02 3.59
C GLY A 76 -9.85 10.59 3.22
N GLY A 77 -9.88 9.65 4.18
CA GLY A 77 -9.60 8.25 3.94
C GLY A 77 -10.58 7.60 2.97
N ALA A 78 -11.90 7.90 3.08
CA ALA A 78 -12.90 7.41 2.15
C ALA A 78 -12.70 7.93 0.72
N ALA A 79 -12.29 9.20 0.56
CA ALA A 79 -12.01 9.79 -0.75
C ALA A 79 -10.78 9.13 -1.40
N ILE A 80 -9.73 8.90 -0.63
CA ILE A 80 -8.52 8.18 -1.09
C ILE A 80 -8.89 6.76 -1.50
N GLY A 81 -9.58 6.00 -0.63
CA GLY A 81 -9.99 4.63 -0.92
C GLY A 81 -10.80 4.53 -2.21
N ASN A 82 -11.79 5.39 -2.40
CA ASN A 82 -12.63 5.42 -3.59
C ASN A 82 -11.84 5.77 -4.88
N ARG A 83 -10.78 6.57 -4.76
CA ARG A 83 -9.86 6.86 -5.88
C ARG A 83 -9.03 5.62 -6.22
N LEU A 84 -8.47 4.96 -5.21
CA LEU A 84 -7.67 3.74 -5.38
C LEU A 84 -8.50 2.60 -5.98
N ASP A 85 -9.76 2.43 -5.54
CA ASP A 85 -10.67 1.41 -6.10
C ASP A 85 -10.93 1.62 -7.60
N ARG A 86 -11.16 2.87 -8.01
CA ARG A 86 -11.33 3.21 -9.44
C ARG A 86 -10.05 3.00 -10.23
N GLN A 87 -8.91 3.40 -9.69
CA GLN A 87 -7.61 3.21 -10.34
C GLN A 87 -7.27 1.72 -10.47
N GLU A 88 -7.51 0.93 -9.41
CA GLU A 88 -7.35 -0.53 -9.44
C GLU A 88 -8.20 -1.18 -10.54
N ALA A 89 -9.49 -0.86 -10.58
CA ALA A 89 -10.41 -1.40 -11.59
C ALA A 89 -9.96 -1.06 -13.03
N ALA A 90 -9.52 0.17 -13.26
CA ALA A 90 -8.97 0.59 -14.54
C ALA A 90 -7.69 -0.18 -14.91
N LEU A 91 -6.78 -0.36 -13.96
CA LEU A 91 -5.53 -1.11 -14.18
C LEU A 91 -5.79 -2.59 -14.44
N ARG A 92 -6.70 -3.23 -13.68
CA ARG A 92 -7.06 -4.65 -13.89
C ARG A 92 -7.63 -4.92 -15.28
N SER A 93 -8.31 -3.95 -15.86
CA SER A 93 -8.88 -4.10 -17.23
C SER A 93 -7.86 -3.87 -18.35
N GLN A 94 -6.72 -3.24 -18.06
CA GLN A 94 -5.75 -2.81 -19.09
C GLN A 94 -4.42 -3.56 -19.02
N LEU A 95 -4.07 -4.12 -17.86
CA LEU A 95 -2.81 -4.83 -17.67
C LEU A 95 -2.97 -6.33 -17.90
N ASN A 96 -1.86 -6.99 -18.25
CA ASN A 96 -1.81 -8.43 -18.41
C ASN A 96 -2.17 -9.12 -17.08
N SER A 97 -2.83 -10.27 -17.15
CA SER A 97 -3.25 -11.07 -15.98
C SER A 97 -2.09 -11.57 -15.09
N SER A 98 -0.86 -11.56 -15.60
CA SER A 98 0.36 -11.87 -14.84
C SER A 98 0.83 -10.73 -13.93
N VAL A 99 0.30 -9.52 -14.11
CA VAL A 99 0.59 -8.36 -13.25
C VAL A 99 -0.26 -8.44 -11.99
N GLY A 100 0.40 -8.54 -10.84
CA GLY A 100 -0.27 -8.49 -9.55
C GLY A 100 -0.70 -7.07 -9.19
N ILE A 101 -1.93 -6.88 -8.70
CA ILE A 101 -2.39 -5.58 -8.18
C ILE A 101 -2.99 -5.81 -6.80
N VAL A 102 -2.46 -5.13 -5.80
CA VAL A 102 -2.96 -5.14 -4.43
C VAL A 102 -3.31 -3.72 -4.01
N ASN A 103 -4.55 -3.54 -3.56
CA ASN A 103 -5.02 -2.28 -2.98
C ASN A 103 -5.09 -2.43 -1.45
N THR A 104 -4.30 -1.65 -0.74
CA THR A 104 -4.24 -1.67 0.72
C THR A 104 -5.22 -0.70 1.38
N GLY A 105 -5.96 0.08 0.58
CA GLY A 105 -6.81 1.16 1.06
C GLY A 105 -6.09 2.50 1.25
N SER A 106 -4.76 2.50 1.31
CA SER A 106 -3.89 3.69 1.39
C SER A 106 -2.94 3.83 0.20
N GLU A 107 -2.64 2.73 -0.49
CA GLU A 107 -1.76 2.67 -1.66
C GLU A 107 -2.14 1.52 -2.59
N LEU A 108 -1.74 1.61 -3.85
CA LEU A 108 -1.77 0.49 -4.79
C LEU A 108 -0.37 -0.04 -5.00
N ILE A 109 -0.21 -1.36 -4.90
CA ILE A 109 1.04 -2.07 -5.19
C ILE A 109 0.83 -2.86 -6.47
N VAL A 110 1.54 -2.48 -7.53
CA VAL A 110 1.55 -3.19 -8.81
C VAL A 110 2.83 -4.00 -8.90
N THR A 111 2.70 -5.32 -8.87
CA THR A 111 3.83 -6.26 -8.92
C THR A 111 4.00 -6.81 -10.33
N LEU A 112 5.18 -6.60 -10.88
CA LEU A 112 5.58 -7.02 -12.20
C LEU A 112 6.61 -8.15 -12.05
N PRO A 113 6.28 -9.42 -12.40
CA PRO A 113 7.24 -10.54 -12.37
C PRO A 113 8.35 -10.34 -13.39
N GLN A 114 9.61 -10.58 -12.98
CA GLN A 114 10.78 -10.36 -13.84
C GLN A 114 10.78 -11.20 -15.11
N ASP A 115 10.32 -12.42 -15.05
CA ASP A 115 10.35 -13.37 -16.19
C ASP A 115 9.58 -12.86 -17.41
N ILE A 116 8.70 -11.85 -17.20
CA ILE A 116 7.95 -11.15 -18.26
C ILE A 116 8.63 -9.82 -18.64
N LEU A 117 9.45 -9.29 -17.73
CA LEU A 117 9.94 -7.91 -17.80
C LEU A 117 11.24 -7.76 -18.58
N PHE A 118 12.18 -8.66 -18.32
CA PHE A 118 13.56 -8.51 -18.77
C PHE A 118 14.07 -9.84 -19.32
N GLU A 119 14.96 -9.76 -20.28
CA GLU A 119 15.79 -10.90 -20.64
C GLU A 119 16.69 -11.29 -19.45
N THR A 120 17.14 -12.55 -19.43
CA THR A 120 18.00 -13.05 -18.37
C THR A 120 19.22 -12.15 -18.21
N ASP A 121 19.56 -11.80 -16.97
CA ASP A 121 20.66 -10.88 -16.60
C ASP A 121 20.64 -9.49 -17.28
N SER A 122 19.49 -9.06 -17.75
CA SER A 122 19.30 -7.82 -18.49
C SER A 122 18.40 -6.83 -17.74
N ALA A 123 18.53 -5.55 -18.07
CA ALA A 123 17.59 -4.48 -17.77
C ALA A 123 16.85 -3.99 -19.02
N ALA A 124 16.98 -4.72 -20.15
CA ALA A 124 16.24 -4.42 -21.38
C ALA A 124 14.81 -4.92 -21.26
N LEU A 125 13.86 -4.02 -21.50
CA LEU A 125 12.43 -4.29 -21.39
C LEU A 125 11.91 -5.07 -22.59
N THR A 126 11.11 -6.12 -22.35
CA THR A 126 10.39 -6.86 -23.39
C THR A 126 9.30 -6.00 -24.04
N GLY A 127 8.83 -6.40 -25.23
CA GLY A 127 7.78 -5.67 -25.95
C GLY A 127 6.43 -5.67 -25.20
N SER A 128 6.05 -6.81 -24.60
CA SER A 128 4.81 -6.93 -23.82
C SER A 128 4.80 -5.99 -22.62
N LEU A 129 5.91 -5.88 -21.90
CA LEU A 129 6.01 -4.97 -20.78
C LEU A 129 5.88 -3.50 -21.18
N ARG A 130 6.41 -3.12 -22.35
CA ARG A 130 6.27 -1.73 -22.80
C ARG A 130 4.81 -1.33 -22.96
N SER A 131 3.94 -2.25 -23.40
CA SER A 131 2.49 -1.99 -23.48
C SER A 131 1.85 -1.87 -22.11
N ASP A 132 2.23 -2.73 -21.15
CA ASP A 132 1.72 -2.67 -19.77
C ASP A 132 2.19 -1.39 -19.07
N LEU A 133 3.45 -1.00 -19.23
CA LEU A 133 3.96 0.26 -18.68
C LEU A 133 3.32 1.50 -19.33
N ALA A 134 2.98 1.44 -20.64
CA ALA A 134 2.24 2.51 -21.29
C ALA A 134 0.81 2.61 -20.74
N ALA A 135 0.14 1.48 -20.47
CA ALA A 135 -1.17 1.45 -19.82
C ALA A 135 -1.10 2.00 -18.38
N LEU A 136 -0.10 1.58 -17.61
CA LEU A 136 0.15 2.11 -16.27
C LEU A 136 0.42 3.61 -16.29
N ALA A 137 1.23 4.11 -17.24
CA ALA A 137 1.51 5.53 -17.38
C ALA A 137 0.24 6.35 -17.69
N ARG A 138 -0.66 5.83 -18.54
CA ARG A 138 -1.97 6.48 -18.78
C ARG A 138 -2.76 6.60 -17.49
N SER A 139 -2.87 5.53 -16.72
CA SER A 139 -3.55 5.55 -15.42
C SER A 139 -2.90 6.53 -14.45
N LEU A 140 -1.56 6.58 -14.37
CA LEU A 140 -0.84 7.53 -13.52
C LEU A 140 -1.04 9.00 -13.93
N ASN A 141 -1.27 9.27 -15.22
CA ASN A 141 -1.59 10.60 -15.73
C ASN A 141 -3.06 10.98 -15.53
N GLU A 142 -3.97 9.99 -15.53
CA GLU A 142 -5.38 10.18 -15.16
C GLU A 142 -5.54 10.48 -13.66
N PHE A 143 -4.67 9.88 -12.82
CA PHE A 143 -4.63 10.09 -11.37
C PHE A 143 -3.33 10.80 -10.96
N PRO A 144 -3.14 12.10 -11.29
CA PRO A 144 -1.85 12.78 -11.18
C PRO A 144 -1.40 13.05 -9.73
N GLN A 145 -2.33 13.09 -8.77
CA GLN A 145 -2.04 13.37 -7.37
C GLN A 145 -1.58 12.10 -6.64
N SER A 146 -0.37 11.64 -6.98
CA SER A 146 0.29 10.52 -6.29
C SER A 146 1.79 10.58 -6.47
N THR A 147 2.53 10.00 -5.52
CA THR A 147 3.94 9.62 -5.66
C THR A 147 4.03 8.16 -6.09
N VAL A 148 5.08 7.80 -6.78
CA VAL A 148 5.29 6.47 -7.34
C VAL A 148 6.69 5.99 -7.00
N ASP A 149 6.79 4.98 -6.15
CA ASP A 149 8.04 4.30 -5.85
C ASP A 149 8.16 3.05 -6.72
N ILE A 150 9.28 2.91 -7.42
CA ILE A 150 9.60 1.77 -8.25
C ILE A 150 10.73 1.00 -7.56
N ILE A 151 10.46 -0.21 -7.11
CA ILE A 151 11.36 -1.01 -6.27
C ILE A 151 11.72 -2.29 -7.01
N GLY A 152 13.00 -2.45 -7.35
CA GLY A 152 13.50 -3.66 -7.98
C GLY A 152 14.01 -4.65 -6.94
N HIS A 153 13.70 -5.93 -7.14
CA HIS A 153 14.15 -7.04 -6.28
C HIS A 153 14.83 -8.13 -7.12
N ALA A 154 15.72 -8.87 -6.49
CA ALA A 154 16.39 -10.05 -7.03
C ALA A 154 16.12 -11.26 -6.14
N ASP A 155 16.46 -12.46 -6.63
CA ASP A 155 16.62 -13.63 -5.78
C ASP A 155 18.05 -13.66 -5.20
N ASN A 156 18.36 -14.65 -4.36
CA ASN A 156 19.67 -14.81 -3.73
C ASN A 156 20.72 -15.52 -4.62
N THR A 157 20.53 -15.56 -5.92
CA THR A 157 21.48 -16.17 -6.83
C THR A 157 22.57 -15.15 -7.22
N GLY A 158 23.82 -15.49 -6.95
CA GLY A 158 24.97 -14.64 -7.27
C GLY A 158 25.46 -13.77 -6.11
N ALA A 159 26.21 -12.72 -6.41
CA ALA A 159 26.76 -11.83 -5.38
C ALA A 159 25.74 -10.74 -5.00
N ALA A 160 25.56 -10.47 -3.70
CA ALA A 160 24.61 -9.49 -3.20
C ALA A 160 24.82 -8.09 -3.80
N ALA A 161 26.08 -7.65 -3.96
CA ALA A 161 26.39 -6.36 -4.60
C ALA A 161 25.95 -6.31 -6.07
N TYR A 162 26.06 -7.40 -6.81
CA TYR A 162 25.57 -7.52 -8.18
C TYR A 162 24.03 -7.47 -8.22
N ASN A 163 23.36 -8.20 -7.32
CA ASN A 163 21.89 -8.19 -7.21
C ASN A 163 21.35 -6.81 -6.85
N GLN A 164 22.06 -6.09 -5.98
CA GLN A 164 21.72 -4.72 -5.63
C GLN A 164 21.81 -3.78 -6.84
N ASP A 165 22.89 -3.84 -7.61
CA ASP A 165 23.06 -3.01 -8.80
C ASP A 165 22.05 -3.38 -9.91
N LEU A 166 21.85 -4.68 -10.17
CA LEU A 166 20.91 -5.16 -11.19
C LEU A 166 19.48 -4.73 -10.88
N SER A 167 19.05 -4.88 -9.64
CA SER A 167 17.71 -4.47 -9.19
C SER A 167 17.49 -2.96 -9.32
N ALA A 168 18.51 -2.15 -9.00
CA ALA A 168 18.47 -0.69 -9.17
C ALA A 168 18.37 -0.30 -10.65
N ARG A 169 19.17 -0.92 -11.53
CA ARG A 169 19.09 -0.67 -12.98
C ARG A 169 17.72 -1.01 -13.56
N ARG A 170 17.09 -2.09 -13.11
CA ARG A 170 15.74 -2.50 -13.53
C ARG A 170 14.67 -1.50 -13.08
N ALA A 171 14.70 -1.09 -11.81
CA ALA A 171 13.82 -0.04 -11.31
C ALA A 171 13.96 1.26 -12.09
N GLN A 172 15.19 1.67 -12.42
CA GLN A 172 15.46 2.85 -13.23
C GLN A 172 14.98 2.71 -14.68
N ALA A 173 15.06 1.51 -15.28
CA ALA A 173 14.56 1.26 -16.64
C ALA A 173 13.04 1.42 -16.70
N VAL A 174 12.31 0.89 -15.70
CA VAL A 174 10.86 1.07 -15.55
C VAL A 174 10.54 2.56 -15.35
N SER A 175 11.23 3.24 -14.44
CA SER A 175 11.03 4.68 -14.17
C SER A 175 11.20 5.52 -15.43
N ARG A 176 12.27 5.30 -16.19
CA ARG A 176 12.51 6.00 -17.47
C ARG A 176 11.38 5.74 -18.47
N THR A 177 10.88 4.51 -18.52
CA THR A 177 9.79 4.18 -19.43
C THR A 177 8.49 4.88 -19.05
N LEU A 178 8.16 4.95 -17.77
CA LEU A 178 7.00 5.72 -17.29
C LEU A 178 7.16 7.21 -17.61
N ALA A 179 8.35 7.79 -17.39
CA ALA A 179 8.65 9.19 -17.71
C ALA A 179 8.51 9.46 -19.22
N ASN A 180 9.01 8.57 -20.07
CA ASN A 180 8.89 8.67 -21.53
C ASN A 180 7.43 8.56 -22.02
N ASN A 181 6.53 7.96 -21.20
CA ASN A 181 5.10 7.91 -21.44
C ASN A 181 4.33 9.03 -20.72
N GLY A 182 5.01 10.11 -20.33
CA GLY A 182 4.40 11.34 -19.84
C GLY A 182 4.18 11.45 -18.34
N VAL A 183 4.62 10.46 -17.53
CA VAL A 183 4.57 10.59 -16.07
C VAL A 183 5.65 11.57 -15.61
N SER A 184 5.27 12.58 -14.82
CA SER A 184 6.23 13.57 -14.31
C SER A 184 7.36 12.92 -13.52
N PRO A 185 8.66 13.16 -13.88
CA PRO A 185 9.79 12.61 -13.15
C PRO A 185 9.82 12.98 -11.67
N ALA A 186 9.25 14.12 -11.27
CA ALA A 186 9.16 14.56 -9.89
C ALA A 186 8.30 13.63 -9.01
N ARG A 187 7.45 12.81 -9.63
CA ARG A 187 6.62 11.83 -8.94
C ARG A 187 7.31 10.47 -8.80
N LEU A 188 8.35 10.20 -9.57
CA LEU A 188 8.97 8.89 -9.71
C LEU A 188 10.23 8.77 -8.86
N ARG A 189 10.32 7.72 -8.06
CA ARG A 189 11.51 7.36 -7.29
C ARG A 189 11.84 5.90 -7.57
N ALA A 190 13.08 5.60 -7.95
CA ALA A 190 13.52 4.26 -8.30
C ALA A 190 14.60 3.77 -7.34
N PHE A 191 14.41 2.57 -6.79
CA PHE A 191 15.29 1.94 -5.81
C PHE A 191 15.60 0.49 -6.19
N GLY A 192 16.82 0.02 -5.91
CA GLY A 192 17.13 -1.39 -5.84
C GLY A 192 17.11 -1.86 -4.39
N ARG A 193 16.62 -3.08 -4.17
CA ARG A 193 16.65 -3.78 -2.87
C ARG A 193 17.46 -5.08 -2.95
N GLY A 194 18.00 -5.41 -4.11
CA GLY A 194 18.72 -6.66 -4.27
C GLY A 194 17.90 -7.86 -3.81
N GLU A 195 18.52 -8.70 -2.98
CA GLU A 195 17.93 -9.90 -2.41
C GLU A 195 17.39 -9.72 -0.96
N ASP A 196 17.44 -8.50 -0.42
CA ASP A 196 17.21 -8.24 1.01
C ASP A 196 15.73 -8.34 1.42
N GLU A 197 14.79 -8.25 0.48
CA GLU A 197 13.34 -8.26 0.77
C GLU A 197 12.63 -9.39 0.02
N PRO A 198 12.87 -10.67 0.39
CA PRO A 198 12.22 -11.80 -0.26
C PRO A 198 10.75 -11.92 0.16
N VAL A 199 9.86 -12.24 -0.81
CA VAL A 199 8.44 -12.53 -0.57
C VAL A 199 8.14 -14.01 -0.58
N ALA A 200 9.11 -14.84 -1.01
CA ALA A 200 9.00 -16.28 -1.03
C ALA A 200 10.36 -16.94 -0.69
N SER A 201 10.34 -18.25 -0.45
CA SER A 201 11.55 -19.00 -0.14
C SER A 201 12.52 -19.04 -1.33
N ASN A 202 13.76 -18.61 -1.12
CA ASN A 202 14.83 -18.73 -2.11
C ASN A 202 15.33 -20.17 -2.34
N LEU A 203 14.88 -21.12 -1.52
CA LEU A 203 15.28 -22.53 -1.65
C LEU A 203 14.63 -23.23 -2.85
N THR A 204 13.52 -22.71 -3.37
CA THR A 204 12.80 -23.29 -4.50
C THR A 204 12.92 -22.42 -5.75
N PRO A 205 12.97 -23.01 -6.95
CA PRO A 205 12.97 -22.23 -8.20
C PRO A 205 11.74 -21.31 -8.32
N GLN A 206 10.58 -21.78 -7.89
CA GLN A 206 9.32 -21.01 -7.91
C GLN A 206 9.39 -19.81 -6.96
N GLY A 207 9.92 -19.99 -5.75
CA GLY A 207 10.08 -18.88 -4.81
C GLY A 207 11.11 -17.86 -5.31
N ARG A 208 12.21 -18.29 -5.91
CA ARG A 208 13.15 -17.37 -6.54
C ARG A 208 12.50 -16.56 -7.67
N ALA A 209 11.67 -17.20 -8.51
CA ALA A 209 10.93 -16.48 -9.55
C ALA A 209 10.01 -15.39 -8.97
N GLN A 210 9.37 -15.64 -7.82
CA GLN A 210 8.55 -14.65 -7.12
C GLN A 210 9.39 -13.51 -6.52
N ASN A 211 10.60 -13.81 -6.05
CA ASN A 211 11.50 -12.79 -5.51
C ASN A 211 12.05 -11.88 -6.61
N ARG A 212 12.29 -12.40 -7.83
CA ARG A 212 12.65 -11.59 -8.98
C ARG A 212 11.46 -10.80 -9.50
N ARG A 213 11.29 -9.57 -9.04
CA ARG A 213 10.15 -8.72 -9.37
C ARG A 213 10.50 -7.24 -9.35
N VAL A 214 9.64 -6.42 -9.94
CA VAL A 214 9.60 -4.98 -9.72
C VAL A 214 8.24 -4.62 -9.13
N GLU A 215 8.25 -3.93 -8.00
CA GLU A 215 7.06 -3.38 -7.38
C GLU A 215 6.93 -1.89 -7.72
N ILE A 216 5.73 -1.46 -8.06
CA ILE A 216 5.39 -0.05 -8.29
C ILE A 216 4.35 0.33 -7.25
N VAL A 217 4.76 1.11 -6.26
CA VAL A 217 3.93 1.52 -5.13
C VAL A 217 3.41 2.93 -5.42
N ILE A 218 2.09 3.04 -5.60
CA ILE A 218 1.40 4.29 -5.94
C ILE A 218 0.71 4.80 -4.68
N ARG A 219 1.20 5.93 -4.16
CA ARG A 219 0.65 6.58 -2.96
C ARG A 219 -0.04 7.87 -3.35
N PRO A 220 -1.38 7.96 -3.17
CA PRO A 220 -2.08 9.22 -3.34
C PRO A 220 -1.51 10.30 -2.42
N THR A 221 -1.37 11.50 -2.97
CA THR A 221 -1.10 12.73 -2.19
C THR A 221 -2.42 13.45 -1.95
N ALA A 222 -2.57 13.99 -0.73
CA ALA A 222 -3.75 14.77 -0.33
C ALA A 222 -3.87 16.06 -1.15
#